data_5c5feeb71d3639e7c7a6da09a7c52232
#
_entry.id   5c5feeb71d3639e7c7a6da09a7c52232
#
_cell.length_a   1.000
_cell.length_b   1.000
_cell.length_c   1.000
_cell.angle_alpha   90.00
_cell.angle_beta   90.00
_cell.angle_gamma   90.00
#
_symmetry.space_group_name_H-M   'P 1'
#
loop_
_entity.id
_entity.type
_entity.pdbx_description
1 polymer ?
#
loop_
_entity_poly.entity_id
_entity_poly.type
_entity_poly.pdbx_seq_one_letter_code
_entity_poly.pdbx_strand_id
1 'polypeptide(L)'
;MLDLCTGNGSLAVLAALAWPEVQVDAADLSTDALAVARINVEKHGLQERIKLIESDGWQNLPGRYDLILCNPPYVCRQGMEALPAEYRAEPLISLDGGLQGSADGMDFVRHLLAHALEHLNEHGVLLLEIGNEREHFERAFPTLLAYWP
;
A
#
# COMPACT_ATOMS: atom_id res chain seq x y z
N MET A 1 4.06 12.39 -4.25
CA MET A 1 3.78 10.95 -4.40
C MET A 1 2.85 10.47 -3.29
N LEU A 2 2.26 9.30 -3.43
CA LEU A 2 1.47 8.62 -2.40
C LEU A 2 2.17 7.31 -2.01
N ASP A 3 2.22 7.02 -0.71
CA ASP A 3 2.51 5.70 -0.14
C ASP A 3 1.21 5.19 0.52
N LEU A 4 0.49 4.32 -0.16
CA LEU A 4 -0.81 3.79 0.27
C LEU A 4 -0.63 2.45 0.95
N CYS A 5 -1.29 2.25 2.09
CA CYS A 5 -1.01 1.18 3.05
C CYS A 5 0.40 1.32 3.62
N THR A 6 0.73 2.53 4.06
CA THR A 6 2.09 2.93 4.47
C THR A 6 2.63 2.15 5.67
N GLY A 7 1.76 1.56 6.48
CA GLY A 7 2.12 0.82 7.67
C GLY A 7 2.95 1.68 8.63
N ASN A 8 4.17 1.28 8.89
CA ASN A 8 5.10 2.01 9.75
C ASN A 8 5.81 3.19 9.06
N GLY A 9 5.44 3.53 7.81
CA GLY A 9 6.00 4.65 7.06
C GLY A 9 7.36 4.38 6.38
N SER A 10 7.82 3.14 6.33
CA SER A 10 9.16 2.82 5.81
C SER A 10 9.35 3.23 4.36
N LEU A 11 8.38 2.94 3.47
CA LEU A 11 8.49 3.31 2.05
C LEU A 11 8.44 4.83 1.88
N ALA A 12 7.54 5.52 2.59
CA ALA A 12 7.46 6.97 2.58
C ALA A 12 8.78 7.63 3.01
N VAL A 13 9.38 7.14 4.10
CA VAL A 13 10.68 7.64 4.61
C VAL A 13 11.80 7.38 3.60
N LEU A 14 11.90 6.16 3.07
CA LEU A 14 12.92 5.80 2.08
C LEU A 14 12.80 6.65 0.80
N ALA A 15 11.58 6.85 0.30
CA ALA A 15 11.32 7.70 -0.85
C ALA A 15 11.74 9.15 -0.60
N ALA A 16 11.36 9.71 0.55
CA ALA A 16 11.73 11.07 0.92
C ALA A 16 13.25 11.24 1.11
N LEU A 17 13.95 10.23 1.58
CA LEU A 17 15.42 10.25 1.68
C LEU A 17 16.10 10.13 0.30
N ALA A 18 15.55 9.27 -0.57
CA ALA A 18 16.10 9.04 -1.92
C ALA A 18 15.88 10.24 -2.86
N TRP A 19 14.75 10.93 -2.72
CA TRP A 19 14.37 12.07 -3.56
C TRP A 19 14.15 13.33 -2.70
N PRO A 20 15.15 14.20 -2.54
CA PRO A 20 15.08 15.36 -1.64
C PRO A 20 13.92 16.32 -1.87
N GLU A 21 13.43 16.43 -3.11
CA GLU A 21 12.33 17.34 -3.49
C GLU A 21 10.93 16.71 -3.40
N VAL A 22 10.83 15.39 -3.10
CA VAL A 22 9.53 14.73 -3.07
C VAL A 22 8.71 15.14 -1.84
N GLN A 23 7.43 15.42 -2.07
CA GLN A 23 6.41 15.50 -1.04
C GLN A 23 5.61 14.19 -1.04
N VAL A 24 5.38 13.61 0.13
CA VAL A 24 4.76 12.30 0.28
C VAL A 24 3.51 12.42 1.13
N ASP A 25 2.37 12.01 0.57
CA ASP A 25 1.22 11.62 1.37
C ASP A 25 1.38 10.14 1.72
N ALA A 26 1.37 9.80 3.01
CA ALA A 26 1.52 8.44 3.51
C ALA A 26 0.23 8.04 4.23
N ALA A 27 -0.53 7.13 3.65
CA ALA A 27 -1.88 6.81 4.07
C ALA A 27 -2.01 5.37 4.57
N ASP A 28 -2.76 5.20 5.66
CA ASP A 28 -3.12 3.89 6.21
C ASP A 28 -4.49 3.95 6.88
N LEU A 29 -5.17 2.81 6.96
CA LEU A 29 -6.41 2.66 7.72
C LEU A 29 -6.13 2.59 9.23
N SER A 30 -5.00 2.01 9.62
CA SER A 30 -4.63 1.76 11.00
C SER A 30 -4.02 2.99 11.66
N THR A 31 -4.71 3.56 12.62
CA THR A 31 -4.19 4.66 13.46
C THR A 31 -2.96 4.24 14.27
N ASP A 32 -2.86 2.96 14.66
CA ASP A 32 -1.70 2.43 15.37
C ASP A 32 -0.48 2.36 14.44
N ALA A 33 -0.66 1.93 13.19
CA ALA A 33 0.40 1.96 12.18
C ALA A 33 0.88 3.39 11.93
N LEU A 34 -0.04 4.35 11.77
CA LEU A 34 0.29 5.77 11.61
C LEU A 34 0.98 6.37 12.83
N ALA A 35 0.71 5.89 14.04
CA ALA A 35 1.44 6.31 15.23
C ALA A 35 2.92 5.88 15.16
N VAL A 36 3.20 4.67 14.69
CA VAL A 36 4.58 4.19 14.45
C VAL A 36 5.23 4.96 13.29
N ALA A 37 4.49 5.19 12.18
CA ALA A 37 4.98 5.98 11.06
C ALA A 37 5.40 7.39 11.50
N ARG A 38 4.64 8.02 12.39
CA ARG A 38 4.97 9.35 12.95
C ARG A 38 6.33 9.33 13.66
N ILE A 39 6.59 8.33 14.49
CA ILE A 39 7.89 8.17 15.18
C ILE A 39 9.02 8.07 14.16
N ASN A 40 8.82 7.29 13.08
CA ASN A 40 9.84 7.13 12.05
C ASN A 40 10.05 8.43 11.25
N VAL A 41 9.00 9.13 10.88
CA VAL A 41 9.07 10.42 10.18
C VAL A 41 9.81 11.47 11.04
N GLU A 42 9.50 11.54 12.33
CA GLU A 42 10.16 12.46 13.28
C GLU A 42 11.63 12.11 13.47
N LYS A 43 11.95 10.83 13.63
CA LYS A 43 13.33 10.34 13.78
C LYS A 43 14.23 10.74 12.60
N HIS A 44 13.67 10.85 11.40
CA HIS A 44 14.40 11.22 10.19
C HIS A 44 14.26 12.73 9.84
N GLY A 45 13.53 13.52 10.63
CA GLY A 45 13.37 14.96 10.39
C GLY A 45 12.56 15.28 9.13
N LEU A 46 11.56 14.43 8.79
CA LEU A 46 10.82 14.50 7.52
C LEU A 46 9.38 15.03 7.67
N GLN A 47 9.04 15.66 8.80
CA GLN A 47 7.66 16.11 9.13
C GLN A 47 7.10 17.13 8.14
N GLU A 48 7.98 17.96 7.55
CA GLU A 48 7.61 18.98 6.55
C GLU A 48 7.43 18.39 5.15
N ARG A 49 7.79 17.11 4.95
CA ARG A 49 7.81 16.45 3.64
C ARG A 49 6.92 15.22 3.55
N ILE A 50 6.57 14.62 4.69
CA ILE A 50 5.70 13.45 4.76
C ILE A 50 4.46 13.81 5.58
N LYS A 51 3.31 13.77 4.93
CA LYS A 51 2.01 13.96 5.56
C LYS A 51 1.36 12.61 5.81
N LEU A 52 1.09 12.30 7.08
CA LEU A 52 0.38 11.09 7.48
C LEU A 52 -1.14 11.31 7.40
N ILE A 53 -1.84 10.38 6.76
CA ILE A 53 -3.28 10.48 6.48
C ILE A 53 -3.97 9.18 6.90
N GLU A 54 -4.94 9.27 7.81
CA GLU A 54 -5.85 8.15 8.07
C GLU A 54 -6.84 8.04 6.92
N SER A 55 -6.84 6.89 6.22
CA SER A 55 -7.68 6.67 5.04
C SER A 55 -8.00 5.19 4.84
N ASP A 56 -9.27 4.89 4.62
CA ASP A 56 -9.70 3.60 4.08
C ASP A 56 -9.59 3.64 2.56
N GLY A 57 -8.50 3.07 2.04
CA GLY A 57 -8.16 3.18 0.63
C GLY A 57 -8.08 4.64 0.19
N TRP A 58 -8.93 5.02 -0.78
CA TRP A 58 -8.93 6.34 -1.41
C TRP A 58 -9.73 7.43 -0.69
N GLN A 59 -10.49 7.11 0.37
CA GLN A 59 -11.55 7.97 0.92
C GLN A 59 -11.10 9.39 1.31
N ASN A 60 -9.93 9.51 1.95
CA ASN A 60 -9.45 10.79 2.48
C ASN A 60 -8.25 11.37 1.72
N LEU A 61 -7.98 10.85 0.51
CA LEU A 61 -6.84 11.29 -0.27
C LEU A 61 -7.19 12.53 -1.11
N PRO A 62 -6.40 13.62 -1.00
CA PRO A 62 -6.82 14.92 -1.50
C PRO A 62 -6.59 15.15 -3.00
N GLY A 63 -5.86 14.27 -3.71
CA GLY A 63 -5.43 14.64 -5.03
C GLY A 63 -4.98 13.51 -5.95
N ARG A 64 -4.19 13.93 -6.95
CA ARG A 64 -3.56 13.05 -7.93
C ARG A 64 -2.05 13.05 -7.72
N TYR A 65 -1.42 11.95 -8.10
CA TYR A 65 -0.02 11.69 -7.82
C TYR A 65 0.73 11.24 -9.09
N ASP A 66 2.01 11.60 -9.19
CA ASP A 66 2.90 11.13 -10.27
C ASP A 66 3.39 9.71 -9.99
N LEU A 67 3.46 9.34 -8.71
CA LEU A 67 3.85 8.00 -8.27
C LEU A 67 2.98 7.60 -7.09
N ILE A 68 2.38 6.43 -7.19
CA ILE A 68 1.68 5.74 -6.10
C ILE A 68 2.46 4.46 -5.81
N LEU A 69 2.93 4.32 -4.58
CA LEU A 69 3.46 3.07 -4.04
C LEU A 69 2.35 2.43 -3.21
N CYS A 70 2.19 1.12 -3.32
CA CYS A 70 1.24 0.38 -2.51
C CYS A 70 1.77 -1.02 -2.23
N ASN A 71 1.90 -1.33 -0.94
CA ASN A 71 2.12 -2.68 -0.44
C ASN A 71 0.91 -3.06 0.44
N PRO A 72 -0.20 -3.47 -0.16
CA PRO A 72 -1.44 -3.74 0.54
C PRO A 72 -1.45 -5.13 1.19
N PRO A 73 -2.42 -5.45 2.03
CA PRO A 73 -2.70 -6.84 2.37
C PRO A 73 -3.12 -7.61 1.11
N TYR A 74 -2.43 -8.71 0.80
CA TYR A 74 -2.66 -9.51 -0.40
C TYR A 74 -2.63 -11.02 -0.16
N VAL A 75 -2.33 -11.49 1.06
CA VAL A 75 -2.20 -12.91 1.33
C VAL A 75 -3.54 -13.60 1.17
N CYS A 76 -3.59 -14.62 0.31
CA CYS A 76 -4.78 -15.42 0.10
C CYS A 76 -5.11 -16.28 1.32
N ARG A 77 -6.34 -16.80 1.42
CA ARG A 77 -6.79 -17.62 2.57
C ARG A 77 -5.88 -18.81 2.83
N GLN A 78 -5.45 -19.52 1.80
CA GLN A 78 -4.55 -20.66 1.95
C GLN A 78 -3.16 -20.22 2.44
N GLY A 79 -2.68 -19.07 1.98
CA GLY A 79 -1.43 -18.45 2.46
C GLY A 79 -1.50 -18.09 3.94
N MET A 80 -2.63 -17.54 4.39
CA MET A 80 -2.85 -17.20 5.81
C MET A 80 -2.76 -18.43 6.72
N GLU A 81 -3.27 -19.58 6.28
CA GLU A 81 -3.18 -20.85 7.05
C GLU A 81 -1.75 -21.39 7.11
N ALA A 82 -0.94 -21.11 6.09
CA ALA A 82 0.43 -21.59 5.94
C ALA A 82 1.51 -20.60 6.44
N LEU A 83 1.13 -19.44 6.98
CA LEU A 83 2.07 -18.38 7.40
C LEU A 83 3.13 -18.90 8.36
N PRO A 84 4.43 -18.62 8.10
CA PRO A 84 5.51 -18.84 9.04
C PRO A 84 5.29 -18.13 10.38
N ALA A 85 5.91 -18.64 11.44
CA ALA A 85 5.68 -18.14 12.80
C ALA A 85 6.02 -16.65 12.97
N GLU A 86 7.01 -16.16 12.24
CA GLU A 86 7.44 -14.76 12.24
C GLU A 86 6.35 -13.80 11.77
N TYR A 87 5.55 -14.17 10.77
CA TYR A 87 4.45 -13.34 10.25
C TYR A 87 3.22 -13.35 11.17
N ARG A 88 3.11 -14.30 12.09
CA ARG A 88 1.98 -14.36 13.04
C ARG A 88 2.02 -13.26 14.10
N ALA A 89 3.14 -12.55 14.21
CA ALA A 89 3.28 -11.37 15.07
C ALA A 89 2.71 -10.09 14.41
N GLU A 90 2.46 -10.11 13.10
CA GLU A 90 1.89 -8.98 12.39
C GLU A 90 0.36 -8.93 12.57
N PRO A 91 -0.25 -7.72 12.56
CA PRO A 91 -1.70 -7.58 12.58
C PRO A 91 -2.32 -8.27 11.36
N LEU A 92 -3.43 -9.01 11.54
CA LEU A 92 -4.12 -9.68 10.42
C LEU A 92 -4.49 -8.72 9.29
N ILE A 93 -4.87 -7.49 9.61
CA ILE A 93 -5.22 -6.46 8.64
C ILE A 93 -4.07 -6.09 7.70
N SER A 94 -2.82 -6.32 8.08
CA SER A 94 -1.65 -6.05 7.22
C SER A 94 -1.33 -7.18 6.25
N LEU A 95 -1.92 -8.35 6.42
CA LEU A 95 -1.61 -9.56 5.66
C LEU A 95 -2.80 -10.07 4.83
N ASP A 96 -3.98 -10.19 5.45
CA ASP A 96 -5.16 -10.84 4.86
C ASP A 96 -5.80 -9.97 3.78
N GLY A 97 -5.54 -10.31 2.51
CA GLY A 97 -6.14 -9.65 1.36
C GLY A 97 -7.59 -10.04 1.09
N GLY A 98 -8.14 -11.05 1.80
CA GLY A 98 -9.50 -11.55 1.67
C GLY A 98 -10.47 -11.04 2.73
N LEU A 99 -10.24 -9.88 3.33
CA LEU A 99 -11.06 -9.32 4.42
C LEU A 99 -12.54 -9.12 4.05
N GLN A 100 -12.86 -8.97 2.77
CA GLN A 100 -14.23 -8.88 2.27
C GLN A 100 -14.81 -10.25 1.86
N GLY A 101 -14.09 -11.35 2.11
CA GLY A 101 -14.54 -12.71 1.96
C GLY A 101 -14.04 -13.43 0.71
N SER A 102 -13.22 -12.84 -0.14
CA SER A 102 -12.59 -13.57 -1.24
C SER A 102 -11.55 -14.57 -0.73
N ALA A 103 -11.36 -15.64 -1.50
CA ALA A 103 -10.35 -16.64 -1.16
C ALA A 103 -8.98 -16.36 -1.81
N ASP A 104 -8.93 -15.44 -2.76
CA ASP A 104 -7.76 -15.17 -3.59
C ASP A 104 -6.87 -14.01 -3.04
N GLY A 105 -7.29 -13.34 -1.97
CA GLY A 105 -6.54 -12.25 -1.37
C GLY A 105 -6.54 -10.94 -2.17
N MET A 106 -7.36 -10.82 -3.21
CA MET A 106 -7.33 -9.67 -4.13
C MET A 106 -8.41 -8.62 -3.86
N ASP A 107 -9.11 -8.65 -2.72
CA ASP A 107 -10.24 -7.74 -2.47
C ASP A 107 -9.80 -6.28 -2.46
N PHE A 108 -8.73 -5.96 -1.70
CA PHE A 108 -8.20 -4.61 -1.66
C PHE A 108 -7.62 -4.19 -3.02
N VAL A 109 -6.93 -5.09 -3.70
CA VAL A 109 -6.32 -4.81 -5.02
C VAL A 109 -7.40 -4.51 -6.07
N ARG A 110 -8.57 -5.18 -6.02
CA ARG A 110 -9.72 -4.85 -6.87
C ARG A 110 -10.20 -3.42 -6.63
N HIS A 111 -10.37 -3.05 -5.36
CA HIS A 111 -10.78 -1.70 -4.99
C HIS A 111 -9.71 -0.66 -5.40
N LEU A 112 -8.44 -0.96 -5.15
CA LEU A 112 -7.32 -0.12 -5.55
C LEU A 112 -7.35 0.19 -7.05
N LEU A 113 -7.36 -0.85 -7.89
CA LEU A 113 -7.26 -0.71 -9.34
C LEU A 113 -8.52 -0.09 -9.97
N ALA A 114 -9.70 -0.29 -9.37
CA ALA A 114 -10.94 0.31 -9.85
C ALA A 114 -10.90 1.85 -9.86
N HIS A 115 -10.14 2.46 -8.95
CA HIS A 115 -10.08 3.92 -8.76
C HIS A 115 -8.70 4.54 -9.02
N ALA A 116 -7.66 3.72 -9.25
CA ALA A 116 -6.29 4.21 -9.36
C ALA A 116 -6.11 5.33 -10.42
N LEU A 117 -6.79 5.23 -11.56
CA LEU A 117 -6.71 6.25 -12.62
C LEU A 117 -7.29 7.62 -12.21
N GLU A 118 -8.19 7.66 -11.24
CA GLU A 118 -8.75 8.90 -10.71
C GLU A 118 -7.72 9.65 -9.86
N HIS A 119 -6.74 8.91 -9.31
CA HIS A 119 -5.69 9.41 -8.42
C HIS A 119 -4.30 9.48 -9.07
N LEU A 120 -4.16 9.15 -10.35
CA LEU A 120 -2.91 9.31 -11.09
C LEU A 120 -2.95 10.58 -11.95
N ASN A 121 -1.84 11.33 -11.95
CA ASN A 121 -1.58 12.36 -12.93
C ASN A 121 -1.39 11.77 -14.33
N GLU A 122 -1.38 12.61 -15.37
CA GLU A 122 -0.97 12.19 -16.71
C GLU A 122 0.46 11.62 -16.64
N HIS A 123 0.67 10.44 -17.19
CA HIS A 123 1.93 9.66 -17.07
C HIS A 123 2.30 9.21 -15.65
N GLY A 124 1.39 9.32 -14.69
CA GLY A 124 1.60 8.78 -13.35
C GLY A 124 1.72 7.25 -13.33
N VAL A 125 2.44 6.74 -12.35
CA VAL A 125 2.74 5.31 -12.22
C VAL A 125 2.20 4.78 -10.89
N LEU A 126 1.53 3.62 -10.93
CA LEU A 126 1.24 2.81 -9.76
C LEU A 126 2.24 1.65 -9.68
N LEU A 127 2.97 1.56 -8.57
CA LEU A 127 3.83 0.44 -8.24
C LEU A 127 3.17 -0.34 -7.10
N LEU A 128 2.78 -1.58 -7.41
CA LEU A 128 2.05 -2.46 -6.50
C LEU A 128 2.91 -3.67 -6.14
N GLU A 129 3.14 -3.88 -4.85
CA GLU A 129 3.78 -5.09 -4.32
C GLU A 129 2.70 -6.12 -4.00
N ILE A 130 2.89 -7.38 -4.43
CA ILE A 130 1.95 -8.49 -4.19
C ILE A 130 2.64 -9.79 -3.78
N GLY A 131 3.89 -9.74 -3.37
CA GLY A 131 4.66 -10.91 -2.93
C GLY A 131 4.63 -12.06 -3.93
N ASN A 132 4.23 -13.22 -3.47
CA ASN A 132 4.15 -14.43 -4.27
C ASN A 132 2.77 -14.65 -4.94
N GLU A 133 1.86 -13.69 -4.86
CA GLU A 133 0.46 -13.85 -5.29
C GLU A 133 0.23 -13.53 -6.78
N ARG A 134 1.30 -13.53 -7.61
CA ARG A 134 1.22 -13.21 -9.03
C ARG A 134 0.16 -14.02 -9.79
N GLU A 135 0.06 -15.33 -9.52
CA GLU A 135 -0.94 -16.18 -10.20
C GLU A 135 -2.38 -15.78 -9.84
N HIS A 136 -2.63 -15.39 -8.59
CA HIS A 136 -3.94 -14.90 -8.16
C HIS A 136 -4.24 -13.55 -8.80
N PHE A 137 -3.25 -12.67 -8.88
CA PHE A 137 -3.38 -11.38 -9.56
C PHE A 137 -3.72 -11.54 -11.05
N GLU A 138 -2.94 -12.34 -11.80
CA GLU A 138 -3.15 -12.55 -13.24
C GLU A 138 -4.53 -13.20 -13.54
N ARG A 139 -5.00 -14.08 -12.65
CA ARG A 139 -6.37 -14.64 -12.75
C ARG A 139 -7.47 -13.62 -12.44
N ALA A 140 -7.24 -12.76 -11.46
CA ALA A 140 -8.21 -11.74 -11.07
C ALA A 140 -8.31 -10.60 -12.11
N PHE A 141 -7.21 -10.31 -12.83
CA PHE A 141 -7.08 -9.19 -13.77
C PHE A 141 -6.54 -9.63 -15.14
N PRO A 142 -7.22 -10.53 -15.87
CA PRO A 142 -6.68 -11.17 -17.08
C PRO A 142 -6.47 -10.21 -18.26
N THR A 143 -7.07 -9.02 -18.23
CA THR A 143 -6.95 -8.01 -19.29
C THR A 143 -6.03 -6.85 -18.90
N LEU A 144 -5.52 -6.82 -17.67
CA LEU A 144 -4.62 -5.78 -17.21
C LEU A 144 -3.20 -6.06 -17.69
N LEU A 145 -2.61 -5.09 -18.39
CA LEU A 145 -1.20 -5.15 -18.75
C LEU A 145 -0.37 -4.65 -17.56
N ALA A 146 0.27 -5.57 -16.86
CA ALA A 146 1.21 -5.25 -15.79
C ALA A 146 2.65 -5.51 -16.26
N TYR A 147 3.58 -4.64 -15.85
CA TYR A 147 5.00 -4.88 -16.02
C TYR A 147 5.55 -5.56 -14.75
N TRP A 148 6.23 -6.66 -14.91
CA TRP A 148 6.88 -7.40 -13.84
C TRP A 148 8.40 -7.19 -13.94
N PRO A 149 9.01 -6.47 -12.97
CA PRO A 149 10.46 -6.22 -12.97
C PRO A 149 11.29 -7.46 -12.65
#